data_4ec6a7a74f77121811074142bbf85f11
#
_entry.id   4ec6a7a74f77121811074142bbf85f11
#
_cell.length_a   1.000
_cell.length_b   1.000
_cell.length_c   1.000
_cell.angle_alpha   90.00
_cell.angle_beta   90.00
_cell.angle_gamma   90.00
#
_symmetry.space_group_name_H-M   'P 1'
#
loop_
_entity.id
_entity.type
_entity.pdbx_description
1 polymer ?
#
loop_
_entity_poly.entity_id
_entity_poly.type
_entity_poly.pdbx_seq_one_letter_code
_entity_poly.pdbx_strand_id
1 'polypeptide(L)'
;MHSTEKETEIAKKIKLLILDIDGVLTDGGIYFDDTGKELKKFNSLDGHGINMLLSSGIEVGVITARSTSSVSYRLKDLGVKHYYHGISDKGIALTELTDKLSIELSQVCYVGDDVIDLPVMTKVALPIAVANAHSFVKEHSILVSEKCGGSGAVREVCDFLLKSQGKYDALMESYLK
;
A
#
# COMPACT_ATOMS: atom_id res chain seq x y z
N MET A 1 -13.97 -2.25 -4.67
CA MET A 1 -13.70 -3.25 -3.59
C MET A 1 -14.97 -3.44 -2.77
N HIS A 2 -15.46 -4.66 -2.71
CA HIS A 2 -16.63 -4.98 -1.89
C HIS A 2 -16.18 -5.26 -0.46
N SER A 3 -16.73 -4.52 0.50
CA SER A 3 -16.46 -4.68 1.92
C SER A 3 -17.76 -4.84 2.70
N THR A 4 -17.72 -5.62 3.77
CA THR A 4 -18.80 -5.73 4.75
C THR A 4 -18.68 -4.63 5.80
N GLU A 5 -19.66 -4.56 6.70
CA GLU A 5 -19.62 -3.65 7.85
C GLU A 5 -18.40 -3.92 8.75
N LYS A 6 -18.01 -5.19 8.90
CA LYS A 6 -16.87 -5.60 9.73
C LYS A 6 -15.55 -5.02 9.20
N GLU A 7 -15.27 -5.13 7.90
CA GLU A 7 -14.04 -4.57 7.30
C GLU A 7 -14.05 -3.05 7.35
N THR A 8 -15.21 -2.42 7.18
CA THR A 8 -15.36 -0.97 7.32
C THR A 8 -15.03 -0.52 8.73
N GLU A 9 -15.47 -1.24 9.78
CA GLU A 9 -15.13 -0.93 11.17
C GLU A 9 -13.63 -1.10 11.46
N ILE A 10 -12.94 -2.06 10.84
CA ILE A 10 -11.48 -2.17 10.93
C ILE A 10 -10.83 -0.97 10.24
N ALA A 11 -11.28 -0.62 9.02
CA ALA A 11 -10.72 0.46 8.22
C ALA A 11 -10.82 1.83 8.92
N LYS A 12 -11.85 2.07 9.73
CA LYS A 12 -12.00 3.28 10.56
C LYS A 12 -10.85 3.51 11.53
N LYS A 13 -10.19 2.43 11.97
CA LYS A 13 -9.11 2.49 12.97
C LYS A 13 -7.72 2.57 12.35
N ILE A 14 -7.59 2.43 11.04
CA ILE A 14 -6.28 2.40 10.35
C ILE A 14 -5.62 3.78 10.42
N LYS A 15 -4.37 3.77 10.88
CA LYS A 15 -3.48 4.94 10.96
C LYS A 15 -2.28 4.82 10.04
N LEU A 16 -1.94 3.60 9.59
CA LEU A 16 -0.80 3.33 8.74
C LEU A 16 -1.21 2.39 7.61
N LEU A 17 -0.98 2.83 6.37
CA LEU A 17 -1.01 1.98 5.18
C LEU A 17 0.42 1.60 4.82
N ILE A 18 0.71 0.31 4.72
CA ILE A 18 1.99 -0.21 4.23
C ILE A 18 1.77 -0.87 2.87
N LEU A 19 2.66 -0.59 1.93
CA LEU A 19 2.59 -1.08 0.56
C LEU A 19 3.86 -1.87 0.21
N ASP A 20 3.70 -2.97 -0.54
CA ASP A 20 4.78 -3.48 -1.35
C ASP A 20 4.95 -2.64 -2.62
N ILE A 21 6.00 -2.90 -3.38
CA ILE A 21 6.29 -2.19 -4.64
C ILE A 21 5.93 -3.05 -5.86
N ASP A 22 6.62 -4.19 -6.00
CA ASP A 22 6.55 -5.00 -7.22
C ASP A 22 5.25 -5.82 -7.24
N GLY A 23 4.37 -5.50 -8.16
CA GLY A 23 3.03 -6.10 -8.23
C GLY A 23 1.93 -5.34 -7.46
N VAL A 24 2.29 -4.36 -6.62
CA VAL A 24 1.35 -3.50 -5.87
C VAL A 24 1.35 -2.08 -6.40
N LEU A 25 2.44 -1.32 -6.20
CA LEU A 25 2.62 0.03 -6.76
C LEU A 25 3.04 0.01 -8.24
N THR A 26 3.56 -1.12 -8.71
CA THR A 26 3.87 -1.40 -10.10
C THR A 26 3.02 -2.56 -10.64
N ASP A 27 3.11 -2.83 -11.92
CA ASP A 27 2.43 -3.96 -12.58
C ASP A 27 3.14 -5.31 -12.39
N GLY A 28 4.24 -5.35 -11.59
CA GLY A 28 5.06 -6.54 -11.39
C GLY A 28 6.01 -6.85 -12.55
N GLY A 29 5.95 -6.10 -13.65
CA GLY A 29 6.86 -6.25 -14.78
C GLY A 29 8.28 -5.82 -14.43
N ILE A 30 9.26 -6.59 -14.94
CA ILE A 30 10.68 -6.27 -14.81
C ILE A 30 11.17 -5.72 -16.16
N TYR A 31 11.43 -4.42 -16.18
CA TYR A 31 11.85 -3.70 -17.38
C TYR A 31 13.33 -3.32 -17.27
N PHE A 32 14.11 -3.58 -18.31
CA PHE A 32 15.50 -3.12 -18.39
C PHE A 32 15.70 -2.27 -19.64
N ASP A 33 16.56 -1.25 -19.53
CA ASP A 33 17.08 -0.55 -20.69
C ASP A 33 18.31 -1.29 -21.27
N ASP A 34 18.83 -0.79 -22.38
CA ASP A 34 19.99 -1.39 -23.08
C ASP A 34 21.30 -1.36 -22.24
N THR A 35 21.32 -0.63 -21.15
CA THR A 35 22.46 -0.58 -20.22
C THR A 35 22.31 -1.55 -19.04
N GLY A 36 21.17 -2.28 -18.97
CA GLY A 36 20.83 -3.15 -17.85
C GLY A 36 20.24 -2.40 -16.63
N LYS A 37 19.91 -1.12 -16.78
CA LYS A 37 19.26 -0.35 -15.73
C LYS A 37 17.79 -0.72 -15.62
N GLU A 38 17.34 -1.05 -14.43
CA GLU A 38 15.95 -1.39 -14.16
C GLU A 38 15.05 -0.15 -14.17
N LEU A 39 13.96 -0.23 -14.93
CA LEU A 39 12.90 0.76 -15.00
C LEU A 39 11.65 0.22 -14.30
N LYS A 40 10.84 1.10 -13.70
CA LYS A 40 9.57 0.73 -13.09
C LYS A 40 8.47 1.66 -13.57
N LYS A 41 7.31 1.07 -13.85
CA LYS A 41 6.09 1.78 -14.25
C LYS A 41 5.20 1.95 -13.03
N PHE A 42 4.98 3.20 -12.63
CA PHE A 42 4.04 3.59 -11.58
C PHE A 42 2.75 4.16 -12.17
N ASN A 43 1.67 4.08 -11.41
CA ASN A 43 0.39 4.66 -11.78
C ASN A 43 0.20 6.02 -11.10
N SER A 44 -0.26 7.03 -11.85
CA SER A 44 -0.48 8.38 -11.33
C SER A 44 -1.66 8.44 -10.35
N LEU A 45 -2.71 7.65 -10.57
CA LEU A 45 -3.87 7.59 -9.66
C LEU A 45 -3.48 7.02 -8.31
N ASP A 46 -2.65 5.96 -8.29
CA ASP A 46 -2.13 5.38 -7.05
C ASP A 46 -1.31 6.40 -6.26
N GLY A 47 -0.44 7.14 -6.95
CA GLY A 47 0.34 8.20 -6.32
C GLY A 47 -0.54 9.31 -5.74
N HIS A 48 -1.58 9.72 -6.45
CA HIS A 48 -2.52 10.72 -5.94
C HIS A 48 -3.29 10.20 -4.71
N GLY A 49 -3.71 8.93 -4.71
CA GLY A 49 -4.34 8.30 -3.54
C GLY A 49 -3.44 8.34 -2.30
N ILE A 50 -2.14 8.05 -2.46
CA ILE A 50 -1.16 8.16 -1.38
C ILE A 50 -1.10 9.59 -0.82
N ASN A 51 -1.04 10.61 -1.69
CA ASN A 51 -1.02 12.00 -1.27
C ASN A 51 -2.29 12.39 -0.51
N MET A 52 -3.46 11.88 -0.93
CA MET A 52 -4.73 12.09 -0.25
C MET A 52 -4.73 11.49 1.17
N LEU A 53 -4.18 10.28 1.36
CA LEU A 53 -4.04 9.68 2.69
C LEU A 53 -3.11 10.50 3.58
N LEU A 54 -1.93 10.84 3.09
CA LEU A 54 -0.95 11.64 3.84
C LEU A 54 -1.53 12.99 4.28
N SER A 55 -2.24 13.69 3.39
CA SER A 55 -2.90 14.96 3.71
C SER A 55 -4.04 14.81 4.72
N SER A 56 -4.62 13.60 4.83
CA SER A 56 -5.69 13.27 5.77
C SER A 56 -5.18 12.73 7.11
N GLY A 57 -3.85 12.73 7.34
CA GLY A 57 -3.24 12.29 8.59
C GLY A 57 -3.14 10.76 8.74
N ILE A 58 -3.21 10.01 7.64
CA ILE A 58 -2.92 8.57 7.63
C ILE A 58 -1.49 8.40 7.11
N GLU A 59 -0.65 7.77 7.91
CA GLU A 59 0.74 7.50 7.52
C GLU A 59 0.81 6.46 6.39
N VAL A 60 1.83 6.61 5.53
CA VAL A 60 2.11 5.64 4.46
C VAL A 60 3.55 5.18 4.56
N GLY A 61 3.74 3.87 4.56
CA GLY A 61 5.04 3.21 4.54
C GLY A 61 5.16 2.26 3.34
N VAL A 62 6.41 1.94 3.00
CA VAL A 62 6.73 0.97 1.95
C VAL A 62 7.76 -0.02 2.50
N ILE A 63 7.51 -1.31 2.29
CA ILE A 63 8.43 -2.39 2.64
C ILE A 63 8.62 -3.28 1.42
N THR A 64 9.82 -3.30 0.83
CA THR A 64 10.14 -4.08 -0.37
C THR A 64 11.45 -4.85 -0.24
N ALA A 65 11.50 -6.04 -0.83
CA ALA A 65 12.73 -6.85 -0.89
C ALA A 65 13.77 -6.28 -1.86
N ARG A 66 13.36 -5.48 -2.84
CA ARG A 66 14.24 -4.93 -3.88
C ARG A 66 14.68 -3.51 -3.55
N SER A 67 15.81 -3.11 -4.13
CA SER A 67 16.34 -1.74 -4.00
C SER A 67 16.64 -1.20 -5.40
N THR A 68 15.87 -0.20 -5.84
CA THR A 68 16.07 0.48 -7.12
C THR A 68 15.95 1.99 -6.95
N SER A 69 16.76 2.74 -7.70
CA SER A 69 16.76 4.20 -7.63
C SER A 69 15.42 4.82 -8.08
N SER A 70 14.76 4.21 -9.07
CA SER A 70 13.46 4.68 -9.55
C SER A 70 12.37 4.67 -8.47
N VAL A 71 12.39 3.66 -7.58
CA VAL A 71 11.48 3.60 -6.42
C VAL A 71 11.78 4.73 -5.45
N SER A 72 13.04 4.93 -5.08
CA SER A 72 13.44 6.00 -4.16
C SER A 72 13.04 7.39 -4.67
N TYR A 73 13.22 7.65 -5.96
CA TYR A 73 12.76 8.90 -6.59
C TYR A 73 11.25 9.06 -6.49
N ARG A 74 10.49 8.00 -6.83
CA ARG A 74 9.02 8.07 -6.80
C ARG A 74 8.47 8.28 -5.40
N LEU A 75 8.99 7.58 -4.40
CA LEU A 75 8.52 7.71 -3.01
C LEU A 75 8.86 9.09 -2.43
N LYS A 76 10.03 9.65 -2.77
CA LYS A 76 10.41 11.02 -2.39
C LYS A 76 9.45 12.05 -3.01
N ASP A 77 9.12 11.91 -4.30
CA ASP A 77 8.16 12.77 -5.01
C ASP A 77 6.77 12.73 -4.36
N LEU A 78 6.33 11.57 -3.88
CA LEU A 78 5.07 11.37 -3.18
C LEU A 78 5.09 11.79 -1.70
N GLY A 79 6.23 12.19 -1.16
CA GLY A 79 6.35 12.56 0.25
C GLY A 79 6.30 11.37 1.22
N VAL A 80 6.47 10.14 0.75
CA VAL A 80 6.52 8.94 1.60
C VAL A 80 7.83 8.93 2.38
N LYS A 81 7.73 9.02 3.71
CA LYS A 81 8.88 9.14 4.62
C LYS A 81 9.41 7.79 5.12
N HIS A 82 8.59 6.76 5.08
CA HIS A 82 8.88 5.45 5.64
C HIS A 82 9.11 4.46 4.50
N TYR A 83 10.38 4.24 4.17
CA TYR A 83 10.80 3.39 3.08
C TYR A 83 11.87 2.40 3.53
N TYR A 84 11.52 1.13 3.56
CA TYR A 84 12.36 -0.01 3.89
C TYR A 84 12.59 -0.83 2.62
N HIS A 85 13.83 -0.89 2.12
CA HIS A 85 14.21 -1.57 0.89
C HIS A 85 15.35 -2.55 1.10
N GLY A 86 15.48 -3.53 0.21
CA GLY A 86 16.47 -4.58 0.35
C GLY A 86 16.21 -5.49 1.57
N ILE A 87 14.95 -5.60 1.97
CA ILE A 87 14.53 -6.30 3.19
C ILE A 87 14.25 -7.77 2.88
N SER A 88 15.01 -8.67 3.46
CA SER A 88 14.79 -10.12 3.35
C SER A 88 13.65 -10.62 4.23
N ASP A 89 13.43 -10.00 5.40
CA ASP A 89 12.35 -10.32 6.32
C ASP A 89 11.48 -9.06 6.54
N LYS A 90 10.35 -9.02 5.81
CA LYS A 90 9.38 -7.92 5.91
C LYS A 90 8.75 -7.80 7.31
N GLY A 91 8.72 -8.90 8.08
CA GLY A 91 8.18 -8.89 9.44
C GLY A 91 9.03 -8.07 10.43
N ILE A 92 10.36 -8.06 10.24
CA ILE A 92 11.27 -7.22 11.03
C ILE A 92 11.00 -5.74 10.72
N ALA A 93 10.96 -5.38 9.43
CA ALA A 93 10.68 -4.01 9.01
C ALA A 93 9.31 -3.51 9.48
N LEU A 94 8.29 -4.39 9.53
CA LEU A 94 6.99 -4.07 10.11
C LEU A 94 7.14 -3.64 11.57
N THR A 95 7.84 -4.47 12.38
CA THR A 95 8.03 -4.20 13.82
C THR A 95 8.76 -2.86 14.03
N GLU A 96 9.88 -2.65 13.33
CA GLU A 96 10.64 -1.40 13.40
C GLU A 96 9.79 -0.17 13.05
N LEU A 97 8.97 -0.28 12.00
CA LEU A 97 8.11 0.82 11.54
C LEU A 97 7.01 1.13 12.55
N THR A 98 6.33 0.10 13.05
CA THR A 98 5.23 0.27 14.02
C THR A 98 5.72 0.80 15.36
N ASP A 99 6.86 0.33 15.85
CA ASP A 99 7.50 0.83 17.06
C ASP A 99 7.92 2.30 16.91
N LYS A 100 8.57 2.65 15.80
CA LYS A 100 8.98 4.03 15.48
C LYS A 100 7.79 5.00 15.47
N LEU A 101 6.65 4.56 14.96
CA LEU A 101 5.44 5.39 14.86
C LEU A 101 4.53 5.29 16.09
N SER A 102 4.80 4.38 17.01
CA SER A 102 3.92 4.06 18.14
C SER A 102 2.50 3.70 17.66
N ILE A 103 2.42 2.88 16.60
CA ILE A 103 1.17 2.41 15.99
C ILE A 103 1.02 0.91 16.26
N GLU A 104 -0.13 0.49 16.77
CA GLU A 104 -0.43 -0.92 17.00
C GLU A 104 -0.76 -1.65 15.70
N LEU A 105 -0.47 -2.96 15.62
CA LEU A 105 -0.80 -3.80 14.47
C LEU A 105 -2.29 -3.81 14.14
N SER A 106 -3.15 -3.56 15.14
CA SER A 106 -4.59 -3.37 15.01
C SER A 106 -4.99 -2.10 14.21
N GLN A 107 -4.04 -1.21 13.94
CA GLN A 107 -4.21 0.06 13.23
C GLN A 107 -3.45 0.09 11.89
N VAL A 108 -2.95 -1.08 11.43
CA VAL A 108 -2.17 -1.22 10.20
C VAL A 108 -2.98 -1.91 9.12
N CYS A 109 -2.97 -1.32 7.92
CA CYS A 109 -3.37 -1.94 6.66
C CYS A 109 -2.11 -2.28 5.86
N TYR A 110 -2.06 -3.45 5.26
CA TYR A 110 -0.98 -3.85 4.35
C TYR A 110 -1.55 -4.29 3.01
N VAL A 111 -0.93 -3.87 1.91
CA VAL A 111 -1.27 -4.32 0.55
C VAL A 111 -0.10 -5.11 -0.02
N GLY A 112 -0.38 -6.33 -0.43
CA GLY A 112 0.59 -7.25 -1.00
C GLY A 112 0.04 -8.03 -2.20
N ASP A 113 0.95 -8.74 -2.89
CA ASP A 113 0.60 -9.53 -4.07
C ASP A 113 1.21 -10.94 -4.07
N ASP A 114 2.33 -11.18 -3.36
CA ASP A 114 3.02 -12.46 -3.40
C ASP A 114 3.31 -13.02 -1.98
N VAL A 115 3.69 -14.29 -1.92
CA VAL A 115 3.87 -15.05 -0.67
C VAL A 115 4.91 -14.42 0.28
N ILE A 116 5.83 -13.61 -0.23
CA ILE A 116 6.81 -12.86 0.56
C ILE A 116 6.17 -11.76 1.42
N ASP A 117 4.91 -11.39 1.18
CA ASP A 117 4.13 -10.43 1.94
C ASP A 117 3.44 -11.05 3.16
N LEU A 118 3.20 -12.36 3.13
CA LEU A 118 2.46 -13.07 4.16
C LEU A 118 3.00 -12.89 5.59
N PRO A 119 4.34 -12.81 5.82
CA PRO A 119 4.87 -12.53 7.16
C PRO A 119 4.39 -11.23 7.79
N VAL A 120 3.97 -10.26 6.97
CA VAL A 120 3.33 -9.01 7.40
C VAL A 120 1.82 -9.15 7.39
N MET A 121 1.23 -9.63 6.30
CA MET A 121 -0.22 -9.71 6.10
C MET A 121 -0.94 -10.50 7.19
N THR A 122 -0.32 -11.56 7.70
CA THR A 122 -0.89 -12.39 8.78
C THR A 122 -0.87 -11.73 10.16
N LYS A 123 -0.16 -10.61 10.33
CA LYS A 123 -0.01 -9.91 11.61
C LYS A 123 -0.85 -8.64 11.72
N VAL A 124 -1.17 -8.00 10.60
CA VAL A 124 -1.87 -6.71 10.58
C VAL A 124 -3.39 -6.88 10.61
N ALA A 125 -4.11 -5.83 11.03
CA ALA A 125 -5.56 -5.88 11.12
C ALA A 125 -6.28 -5.91 9.78
N LEU A 126 -5.70 -5.30 8.74
CA LEU A 126 -6.34 -5.19 7.44
C LEU A 126 -5.38 -5.58 6.30
N PRO A 127 -5.13 -6.89 6.09
CA PRO A 127 -4.40 -7.37 4.94
C PRO A 127 -5.29 -7.33 3.69
N ILE A 128 -4.79 -6.69 2.62
CA ILE A 128 -5.48 -6.57 1.33
C ILE A 128 -4.57 -7.14 0.23
N ALA A 129 -5.12 -8.00 -0.61
CA ALA A 129 -4.45 -8.47 -1.81
C ALA A 129 -4.89 -7.65 -3.03
N VAL A 130 -3.98 -7.40 -3.98
CA VAL A 130 -4.39 -6.84 -5.27
C VAL A 130 -5.08 -7.90 -6.15
N ALA A 131 -5.89 -7.48 -7.14
CA ALA A 131 -6.68 -8.38 -7.97
C ALA A 131 -5.86 -9.46 -8.69
N ASN A 132 -4.62 -9.15 -9.08
CA ASN A 132 -3.69 -10.07 -9.73
C ASN A 132 -2.70 -10.75 -8.78
N ALA A 133 -2.92 -10.66 -7.46
CA ALA A 133 -2.08 -11.35 -6.47
C ALA A 133 -2.15 -12.87 -6.60
N HIS A 134 -1.12 -13.54 -6.10
CA HIS A 134 -1.08 -15.00 -6.03
C HIS A 134 -2.31 -15.53 -5.25
N SER A 135 -2.89 -16.66 -5.69
CA SER A 135 -4.12 -17.21 -5.08
C SER A 135 -3.98 -17.43 -3.57
N PHE A 136 -2.87 -17.97 -3.14
CA PHE A 136 -2.58 -18.23 -1.73
C PHE A 136 -2.54 -16.94 -0.89
N VAL A 137 -2.11 -15.82 -1.45
CA VAL A 137 -2.13 -14.49 -0.79
C VAL A 137 -3.56 -13.99 -0.64
N LYS A 138 -4.38 -14.15 -1.68
CA LYS A 138 -5.82 -13.79 -1.63
C LYS A 138 -6.57 -14.59 -0.55
N GLU A 139 -6.26 -15.88 -0.41
CA GLU A 139 -6.86 -16.75 0.63
C GLU A 139 -6.52 -16.28 2.06
N HIS A 140 -5.39 -15.58 2.24
CA HIS A 140 -4.92 -15.05 3.53
C HIS A 140 -5.18 -13.54 3.69
N SER A 141 -5.96 -12.95 2.80
CA SER A 141 -6.36 -11.55 2.84
C SER A 141 -7.78 -11.38 3.35
N ILE A 142 -8.05 -10.25 4.00
CA ILE A 142 -9.41 -9.88 4.42
C ILE A 142 -10.18 -9.30 3.23
N LEU A 143 -9.51 -8.54 2.38
CA LEU A 143 -10.08 -7.93 1.19
C LEU A 143 -9.19 -8.18 -0.03
N VAL A 144 -9.82 -8.18 -1.20
CA VAL A 144 -9.14 -8.21 -2.51
C VAL A 144 -9.60 -7.00 -3.30
N SER A 145 -8.66 -6.24 -3.88
CA SER A 145 -9.03 -5.11 -4.75
C SER A 145 -9.64 -5.59 -6.07
N GLU A 146 -10.46 -4.75 -6.70
CA GLU A 146 -10.98 -5.01 -8.05
C GLU A 146 -9.94 -4.66 -9.13
N LYS A 147 -9.04 -3.76 -8.81
CA LYS A 147 -7.96 -3.33 -9.69
C LYS A 147 -6.69 -4.14 -9.48
N CYS A 148 -5.92 -4.31 -10.55
CA CYS A 148 -4.59 -4.91 -10.47
C CYS A 148 -3.57 -3.93 -9.92
N GLY A 149 -2.48 -4.46 -9.35
CA GLY A 149 -1.33 -3.67 -8.96
C GLY A 149 -0.77 -2.85 -10.14
N GLY A 150 -0.29 -1.64 -9.85
CA GLY A 150 0.14 -0.67 -10.86
C GLY A 150 -0.95 -0.18 -11.81
N SER A 151 -2.21 -0.46 -11.51
CA SER A 151 -3.37 -0.12 -12.35
C SER A 151 -4.54 0.47 -11.56
N GLY A 152 -4.26 1.09 -10.41
CA GLY A 152 -5.23 1.75 -9.57
C GLY A 152 -5.67 0.97 -8.33
N ALA A 153 -5.05 -0.17 -8.02
CA ALA A 153 -5.36 -0.94 -6.81
C ALA A 153 -5.07 -0.14 -5.53
N VAL A 154 -3.92 0.52 -5.47
CA VAL A 154 -3.57 1.35 -4.31
C VAL A 154 -4.51 2.54 -4.17
N ARG A 155 -4.91 3.16 -5.30
CA ARG A 155 -5.93 4.22 -5.28
C ARG A 155 -7.26 3.72 -4.71
N GLU A 156 -7.70 2.54 -5.11
CA GLU A 156 -8.92 1.92 -4.59
C GLU A 156 -8.86 1.70 -3.09
N VAL A 157 -7.73 1.22 -2.56
CA VAL A 157 -7.50 1.06 -1.12
C VAL A 157 -7.50 2.41 -0.40
N CYS A 158 -6.83 3.42 -0.95
CA CYS A 158 -6.83 4.77 -0.38
C CYS A 158 -8.24 5.35 -0.28
N ASP A 159 -9.02 5.25 -1.35
CA ASP A 159 -10.41 5.73 -1.38
C ASP A 159 -11.28 4.98 -0.36
N PHE A 160 -11.08 3.66 -0.22
CA PHE A 160 -11.79 2.85 0.78
C PHE A 160 -11.48 3.31 2.21
N LEU A 161 -10.22 3.51 2.57
CA LEU A 161 -9.82 3.99 3.90
C LEU A 161 -10.40 5.38 4.19
N LEU A 162 -10.31 6.30 3.23
CA LEU A 162 -10.87 7.65 3.36
C LEU A 162 -12.38 7.66 3.53
N LYS A 163 -13.11 6.84 2.75
CA LYS A 163 -14.56 6.67 2.86
C LYS A 163 -14.96 6.10 4.21
N SER A 164 -14.28 5.04 4.64
CA SER A 164 -14.54 4.41 5.94
C SER A 164 -14.34 5.37 7.11
N GLN A 165 -13.41 6.32 7.00
CA GLN A 165 -13.12 7.34 8.00
C GLN A 165 -13.92 8.63 7.83
N GLY A 166 -14.85 8.70 6.86
CA GLY A 166 -15.68 9.89 6.60
C GLY A 166 -14.88 11.11 6.10
N LYS A 167 -13.68 10.90 5.56
CA LYS A 167 -12.79 11.97 5.07
C LYS A 167 -12.88 12.20 3.56
N TYR A 168 -13.46 11.24 2.83
CA TYR A 168 -13.45 11.23 1.37
C TYR A 168 -14.22 12.42 0.77
N ASP A 169 -15.47 12.64 1.19
CA ASP A 169 -16.36 13.62 0.56
C ASP A 169 -15.84 15.05 0.70
N ALA A 170 -15.43 15.44 1.92
CA ALA A 170 -14.83 16.75 2.16
C ALA A 170 -13.56 16.98 1.32
N LEU A 171 -12.76 15.92 1.12
CA LEU A 171 -11.57 15.98 0.28
C LEU A 171 -11.94 16.16 -1.20
N MET A 172 -12.94 15.41 -1.70
CA MET A 172 -13.42 15.55 -3.09
C MET A 172 -14.01 16.95 -3.34
N GLU A 173 -14.78 17.49 -2.41
CA GLU A 173 -15.31 18.85 -2.51
C GLU A 173 -14.22 19.92 -2.63
N SER A 174 -13.05 19.70 -2.02
CA SER A 174 -11.94 20.64 -2.12
C SER A 174 -11.37 20.79 -3.54
N TYR A 175 -11.53 19.76 -4.40
CA TYR A 175 -11.11 19.80 -5.81
C TYR A 175 -12.13 20.49 -6.73
N LEU A 176 -13.30 20.84 -6.24
CA LEU A 176 -14.34 21.55 -7.00
C LEU A 176 -14.28 23.08 -6.82
N LYS A 177 -13.38 23.55 -5.97
CA LYS A 177 -13.11 24.96 -5.68
C LYS A 177 -11.93 25.46 -6.48
#